data_87d3fe213ab0dd69ea79c36ab7a24962
#
_entry.id   87d3fe213ab0dd69ea79c36ab7a24962
#
_cell.length_a   1.000
_cell.length_b   1.000
_cell.length_c   1.000
_cell.angle_alpha   90.00
_cell.angle_beta   90.00
_cell.angle_gamma   90.00
#
_symmetry.space_group_name_H-M   'P 1'
#
loop_
_entity.id
_entity.type
_entity.pdbx_description
1 polymer ?
#
loop_
_entity_poly.entity_id
_entity_poly.type
_entity_poly.pdbx_seq_one_letter_code
_entity_poly.pdbx_strand_id
1 'polypeptide(L)'
;MNCELKKTELNFLARRSIRSYTSKEIEEDKLNKILKAALVSPTGKNLKPFELVVIKDKEMLVKLSESKDSGSNMLKEANMAIVVLGNPEISDLWSDDSSIVSFAI
;
A
#
# COMPACT_ATOMS: atom_id res chain seq x y z
N MET A 1 -11.54 -20.52 20.90
CA MET A 1 -11.08 -19.52 19.93
C MET A 1 -11.24 -18.14 20.54
N ASN A 2 -10.19 -17.33 20.53
CA ASN A 2 -10.23 -16.02 21.15
C ASN A 2 -10.75 -14.94 20.17
N CYS A 3 -11.05 -13.74 20.69
CA CYS A 3 -11.58 -12.63 19.90
C CYS A 3 -10.62 -12.13 18.84
N GLU A 4 -9.32 -12.28 19.04
CA GLU A 4 -8.30 -11.82 18.07
C GLU A 4 -8.33 -12.61 16.78
N LEU A 5 -8.50 -13.94 16.87
CA LEU A 5 -8.62 -14.79 15.69
C LEU A 5 -9.86 -14.42 14.87
N LYS A 6 -10.98 -14.15 15.56
CA LYS A 6 -12.21 -13.71 14.88
C LYS A 6 -12.04 -12.38 14.18
N LYS A 7 -11.34 -11.42 14.80
CA LYS A 7 -11.06 -10.12 14.18
C LYS A 7 -10.20 -10.28 12.92
N THR A 8 -9.16 -11.11 12.99
CA THR A 8 -8.29 -11.38 11.85
C THR A 8 -9.07 -12.01 10.71
N GLU A 9 -9.89 -13.01 11.00
CA GLU A 9 -10.74 -13.65 10.01
C GLU A 9 -11.68 -12.65 9.35
N LEU A 10 -12.34 -11.79 10.13
CA LEU A 10 -13.23 -10.75 9.63
C LEU A 10 -12.50 -9.76 8.73
N ASN A 11 -11.27 -9.38 9.07
CA ASN A 11 -10.48 -8.48 8.25
C ASN A 11 -10.22 -9.05 6.86
N PHE A 12 -9.85 -10.32 6.77
CA PHE A 12 -9.63 -10.99 5.49
C PHE A 12 -10.93 -11.10 4.69
N LEU A 13 -12.01 -11.52 5.34
CA LEU A 13 -13.29 -11.72 4.68
C LEU A 13 -13.95 -10.39 4.27
N ALA A 14 -13.72 -9.33 5.03
CA ALA A 14 -14.31 -8.02 4.78
C ALA A 14 -13.54 -7.20 3.74
N ARG A 15 -12.32 -7.62 3.37
CA ARG A 15 -11.51 -6.87 2.41
C ARG A 15 -12.23 -6.70 1.08
N ARG A 16 -12.19 -5.50 0.54
CA ARG A 16 -12.75 -5.18 -0.78
C ARG A 16 -11.79 -4.27 -1.53
N SER A 17 -11.80 -4.37 -2.84
CA SER A 17 -11.09 -3.42 -3.69
C SER A 17 -11.96 -2.19 -3.86
N ILE A 18 -11.59 -1.11 -3.19
CA ILE A 18 -12.34 0.15 -3.19
C ILE A 18 -11.71 1.07 -4.21
N ARG A 19 -12.51 1.62 -5.11
CA ARG A 19 -12.04 2.50 -6.20
C ARG A 19 -12.76 3.83 -6.25
N SER A 20 -13.57 4.13 -5.23
CA SER A 20 -14.21 5.42 -5.05
C SER A 20 -13.98 5.86 -3.61
N TYR A 21 -13.49 7.07 -3.42
CA TYR A 21 -13.00 7.54 -2.13
C TYR A 21 -13.75 8.79 -1.69
N THR A 22 -13.83 8.99 -0.37
CA THR A 22 -14.36 10.23 0.20
C THR A 22 -13.30 11.33 0.13
N SER A 23 -13.73 12.58 0.35
CA SER A 23 -12.81 13.71 0.42
C SER A 23 -12.12 13.84 1.79
N LYS A 24 -12.43 12.96 2.74
CA LYS A 24 -11.86 13.00 4.07
C LYS A 24 -10.36 12.69 4.03
N GLU A 25 -9.56 13.55 4.63
CA GLU A 25 -8.12 13.32 4.74
C GLU A 25 -7.81 12.16 5.68
N ILE A 26 -6.72 11.46 5.39
CA ILE A 26 -6.24 10.37 6.24
C ILE A 26 -5.43 10.97 7.38
N GLU A 27 -5.77 10.59 8.60
CA GLU A 27 -5.10 11.06 9.81
C GLU A 27 -3.65 10.57 9.84
N GLU A 28 -2.74 11.42 10.32
CA GLU A 28 -1.30 11.08 10.37
C GLU A 28 -1.01 9.82 11.17
N ASP A 29 -1.70 9.61 12.28
CA ASP A 29 -1.50 8.41 13.10
C ASP A 29 -1.93 7.14 12.36
N LYS A 30 -2.98 7.20 11.56
CA LYS A 30 -3.40 6.08 10.71
C LYS A 30 -2.39 5.79 9.62
N LEU A 31 -1.88 6.84 8.96
CA LEU A 31 -0.84 6.69 7.95
C LEU A 31 0.41 6.06 8.55
N ASN A 32 0.83 6.52 9.73
CA ASN A 32 2.01 5.97 10.40
C ASN A 32 1.83 4.49 10.75
N LYS A 33 0.64 4.07 11.16
CA LYS A 33 0.35 2.65 11.41
C LYS A 33 0.44 1.81 10.14
N ILE A 34 -0.08 2.32 9.03
CA ILE A 34 -0.01 1.65 7.73
C ILE A 34 1.44 1.49 7.29
N LEU A 35 2.23 2.56 7.37
CA LEU A 35 3.64 2.53 6.99
C LEU A 35 4.45 1.59 7.87
N LYS A 36 4.17 1.58 9.17
CA LYS A 36 4.84 0.67 10.10
C LYS A 36 4.52 -0.80 9.78
N ALA A 37 3.26 -1.10 9.48
CA ALA A 37 2.87 -2.45 9.06
C ALA A 37 3.61 -2.88 7.80
N ALA A 38 3.75 -1.98 6.82
CA ALA A 38 4.49 -2.25 5.60
C ALA A 38 5.97 -2.52 5.90
N LEU A 39 6.59 -1.70 6.74
CA LEU A 39 8.03 -1.80 7.05
C LEU A 39 8.41 -3.05 7.84
N VAL A 40 7.47 -3.66 8.58
CA VAL A 40 7.73 -4.89 9.31
C VAL A 40 7.35 -6.14 8.51
N SER A 41 6.95 -5.99 7.26
CA SER A 41 6.61 -7.13 6.40
C SER A 41 7.81 -8.05 6.20
N PRO A 42 7.59 -9.37 6.13
CA PRO A 42 8.69 -10.30 5.88
C PRO A 42 9.26 -10.14 4.48
N THR A 43 10.57 -10.28 4.34
CA THR A 43 11.25 -10.30 3.05
C THR A 43 12.27 -11.43 3.02
N GLY A 44 12.60 -11.91 1.81
CA GLY A 44 13.60 -12.95 1.66
C GLY A 44 14.94 -12.53 2.27
N LYS A 45 15.47 -13.35 3.19
CA LYS A 45 16.71 -13.06 3.92
C LYS A 45 16.72 -11.72 4.66
N ASN A 46 15.54 -11.15 4.91
CA ASN A 46 15.39 -9.84 5.56
C ASN A 46 16.14 -8.71 4.84
N LEU A 47 16.24 -8.79 3.53
CA LEU A 47 16.99 -7.79 2.74
C LEU A 47 16.21 -6.50 2.48
N LYS A 48 14.89 -6.54 2.60
CA LYS A 48 13.99 -5.39 2.44
C LYS A 48 14.26 -4.61 1.14
N PRO A 49 14.10 -5.24 -0.04
CA PRO A 49 14.40 -4.60 -1.32
C PRO A 49 13.28 -3.70 -1.81
N PHE A 50 12.73 -2.89 -0.93
CA PHE A 50 11.62 -2.00 -1.26
C PHE A 50 11.77 -0.65 -0.59
N GLU A 51 11.14 0.34 -1.17
CA GLU A 51 10.95 1.67 -0.60
C GLU A 51 9.51 2.11 -0.77
N LEU A 52 9.04 2.92 0.16
CA LEU A 52 7.68 3.45 0.13
C LEU A 52 7.73 4.96 -0.14
N VAL A 53 6.93 5.42 -1.09
CA VAL A 53 6.79 6.84 -1.38
C VAL A 53 5.35 7.23 -1.14
N VAL A 54 5.13 8.14 -0.20
CA VAL A 54 3.79 8.68 0.12
C VAL A 54 3.57 9.94 -0.71
N ILE A 55 2.52 9.95 -1.50
CA ILE A 55 2.20 11.06 -2.39
C ILE A 55 0.86 11.66 -1.96
N LYS A 56 0.90 12.94 -1.57
CA LYS A 56 -0.29 13.71 -1.16
C LYS A 56 -0.60 14.85 -2.13
N ASP A 57 0.34 15.20 -3.01
CA ASP A 57 0.19 16.28 -3.98
C ASP A 57 -0.83 15.88 -5.06
N LYS A 58 -1.86 16.70 -5.22
CA LYS A 58 -2.93 16.45 -6.18
C LYS A 58 -2.43 16.40 -7.62
N GLU A 59 -1.49 17.25 -8.00
CA GLU A 59 -0.92 17.23 -9.35
C GLU A 59 -0.20 15.92 -9.64
N MET A 60 0.55 15.43 -8.66
CA MET A 60 1.25 14.16 -8.79
C MET A 60 0.28 12.99 -8.83
N LEU A 61 -0.81 13.03 -8.06
CA LEU A 61 -1.84 12.00 -8.10
C LEU A 61 -2.50 11.92 -9.48
N VAL A 62 -2.76 13.06 -10.11
CA VAL A 62 -3.29 13.10 -11.48
C VAL A 62 -2.29 12.50 -12.47
N LYS A 63 -1.01 12.83 -12.34
CA LYS A 63 0.05 12.24 -13.18
C LYS A 63 0.13 10.74 -13.02
N LEU A 64 0.03 10.24 -11.78
CA LEU A 64 0.01 8.81 -11.51
C LEU A 64 -1.22 8.13 -12.14
N SER A 65 -2.37 8.80 -12.12
CA SER A 65 -3.58 8.25 -12.73
C SER A 65 -3.44 8.03 -14.23
N GLU A 66 -2.56 8.81 -14.88
CA GLU A 66 -2.27 8.76 -16.30
C GLU A 66 -1.12 7.84 -16.65
N SER A 67 -0.45 7.25 -15.64
CA SER A 67 0.73 6.39 -15.84
C SER A 67 0.41 5.03 -16.48
N LYS A 68 -0.87 4.66 -16.49
CA LYS A 68 -1.37 3.42 -17.10
C LYS A 68 -2.51 3.75 -18.06
N ASP A 69 -2.67 2.93 -19.08
CA ASP A 69 -3.76 3.09 -20.03
C ASP A 69 -5.14 2.86 -19.40
N SER A 70 -5.20 2.04 -18.36
CA SER A 70 -6.44 1.77 -17.64
C SER A 70 -6.19 1.29 -16.22
N GLY A 71 -7.21 1.40 -15.38
CA GLY A 71 -7.18 0.83 -14.03
C GLY A 71 -6.58 1.73 -12.96
N SER A 72 -6.23 2.97 -13.28
CA SER A 72 -5.63 3.92 -12.32
C SER A 72 -6.39 5.24 -12.18
N ASN A 73 -7.56 5.37 -12.80
CA ASN A 73 -8.35 6.60 -12.75
C ASN A 73 -8.79 7.00 -11.33
N MET A 74 -8.93 6.05 -10.44
CA MET A 74 -9.30 6.31 -9.05
C MET A 74 -8.29 7.19 -8.31
N LEU A 75 -7.04 7.25 -8.78
CA LEU A 75 -5.99 8.07 -8.17
C LEU A 75 -6.29 9.56 -8.25
N LYS A 76 -7.08 10.00 -9.24
CA LYS A 76 -7.48 11.41 -9.37
C LYS A 76 -8.30 11.89 -8.17
N GLU A 77 -9.08 11.01 -7.57
CA GLU A 77 -9.97 11.33 -6.43
C GLU A 77 -9.38 10.92 -5.08
N ALA A 78 -8.25 10.24 -5.07
CA ALA A 78 -7.63 9.80 -3.83
C ALA A 78 -7.01 10.98 -3.08
N ASN A 79 -6.99 10.90 -1.74
CA ASN A 79 -6.32 11.90 -0.91
C ASN A 79 -4.82 11.69 -0.86
N MET A 80 -4.39 10.45 -1.01
CA MET A 80 -2.98 10.10 -1.09
C MET A 80 -2.80 8.77 -1.81
N ALA A 81 -1.58 8.51 -2.23
CA ALA A 81 -1.17 7.22 -2.77
C ALA A 81 0.14 6.80 -2.10
N ILE A 82 0.32 5.50 -1.96
CA ILE A 82 1.58 4.93 -1.52
C ILE A 82 2.15 4.13 -2.69
N VAL A 83 3.32 4.55 -3.17
CA VAL A 83 4.02 3.84 -4.24
C VAL A 83 5.05 2.93 -3.61
N VAL A 84 4.96 1.65 -3.93
CA VAL A 84 5.93 0.64 -3.47
C VAL A 84 6.95 0.45 -4.58
N LEU A 85 8.21 0.80 -4.29
CA LEU A 85 9.32 0.67 -5.24
C LEU A 85 10.14 -0.57 -4.88
N GLY A 86 10.41 -1.41 -5.86
CA GLY A 86 11.29 -2.57 -5.68
C GLY A 86 12.68 -2.27 -6.20
N ASN A 87 13.71 -2.82 -5.55
CA ASN A 87 15.10 -2.64 -5.96
C ASN A 87 15.72 -3.99 -6.31
N PRO A 88 15.87 -4.31 -7.61
CA PRO A 88 16.44 -5.59 -8.04
C PRO A 88 17.94 -5.75 -7.69
N GLU A 89 18.65 -4.66 -7.41
CA GLU A 89 20.05 -4.72 -7.02
C GLU A 89 20.25 -5.26 -5.60
N ILE A 90 19.23 -5.06 -4.73
CA ILE A 90 19.30 -5.53 -3.34
C ILE A 90 18.95 -7.01 -3.26
N SER A 91 17.96 -7.48 -4.04
CA SER A 91 17.51 -8.87 -3.99
C SER A 91 16.80 -9.25 -5.29
N ASP A 92 17.02 -10.48 -5.74
CA ASP A 92 16.30 -11.07 -6.88
C ASP A 92 14.81 -11.25 -6.56
N LEU A 93 14.44 -11.29 -5.29
CA LEU A 93 13.07 -11.45 -4.82
C LEU A 93 12.35 -10.11 -4.66
N TRP A 94 12.88 -9.02 -5.22
CA TRP A 94 12.32 -7.69 -5.06
C TRP A 94 10.84 -7.60 -5.46
N SER A 95 10.45 -8.30 -6.49
CA SER A 95 9.07 -8.30 -6.98
C SER A 95 8.13 -9.00 -6.00
N ASP A 96 8.52 -10.18 -5.53
CA ASP A 96 7.73 -10.96 -4.57
C ASP A 96 7.61 -10.21 -3.24
N ASP A 97 8.71 -9.68 -2.74
CA ASP A 97 8.74 -8.94 -1.48
C ASP A 97 7.91 -7.66 -1.55
N SER A 98 7.98 -6.93 -2.67
CA SER A 98 7.18 -5.73 -2.89
C SER A 98 5.69 -6.04 -2.94
N SER A 99 5.32 -7.18 -3.51
CA SER A 99 3.92 -7.63 -3.54
C SER A 99 3.39 -7.96 -2.14
N ILE A 100 4.21 -8.59 -1.31
CA ILE A 100 3.86 -8.90 0.08
C ILE A 100 3.65 -7.61 0.87
N VAL A 101 4.54 -6.64 0.72
CA VAL A 101 4.44 -5.33 1.37
C VAL A 101 3.16 -4.61 0.94
N SER A 102 2.85 -4.63 -0.35
CA SER A 102 1.63 -4.02 -0.87
C SER A 102 0.38 -4.65 -0.28
N PHE A 103 0.38 -5.96 -0.07
CA PHE A 103 -0.73 -6.65 0.59
C PHE A 103 -0.87 -6.26 2.07
N ALA A 104 0.23 -5.99 2.75
CA ALA A 104 0.24 -5.61 4.17
C ALA A 104 -0.32 -4.20 4.42
N ILE A 105 -0.31 -3.34 3.40
CA ILE A 105 -0.87 -1.99 3.47
C ILE A 105 -2.39 -2.03 3.42
#